data_d16d1ee4e723e91b504ff2a115f60be3
#
_entry.id   d16d1ee4e723e91b504ff2a115f60be3
#
_cell.length_a   1.000
_cell.length_b   1.000
_cell.length_c   1.000
_cell.angle_alpha   90.00
_cell.angle_beta   90.00
_cell.angle_gamma   90.00
#
_symmetry.space_group_name_H-M   'P 1'
#
loop_
_entity.id
_entity.type
_entity.pdbx_description
1 polymer ?
#
loop_
_entity_poly.entity_id
_entity_poly.type
_entity_poly.pdbx_seq_one_letter_code
_entity_poly.pdbx_strand_id
1 'polypeptide(L)'
;MGDCRKQPPPTGDKNKHIKKQDMGSNDFSDFGDFSSFGDFVGFGESELTEDHPAADDEIVENAAVAKRAHRRTKLCTELSQRYEYRRAFSEVRMLEAMKYVKLRQGHTYNFITAGDVDSLTYLKVVLNQHDLDFVLLSTWCMSAEDILQIQQWHEAGRIKRFDMYLGEIFPGSYRVEWQMVKSFYQSHPEVGRVAVFKNHSKIYAGCNEAENFYFGIQTSANINTNPRTEQGSITVDKGIYDFYKDYFDGIKSFEK
;
A
#
# COMPACT_ATOMS: atom_id res chain seq x y z
N MET A 1 36.67 64.82 16.36
CA MET A 1 35.59 65.84 16.24
C MET A 1 34.99 65.69 14.87
N GLY A 2 33.80 65.11 14.78
CA GLY A 2 33.09 64.89 13.52
C GLY A 2 31.76 64.27 13.84
N ASP A 3 30.74 65.03 13.95
CA ASP A 3 29.40 64.84 14.33
C ASP A 3 28.68 63.97 13.22
N CYS A 4 28.26 62.76 13.51
CA CYS A 4 27.46 61.98 12.60
C CYS A 4 26.01 61.93 13.10
N ARG A 5 25.18 62.81 12.59
CA ARG A 5 23.75 62.93 12.79
C ARG A 5 23.07 61.69 12.21
N LYS A 6 22.27 61.02 13.04
CA LYS A 6 21.34 59.95 12.67
C LYS A 6 20.21 60.51 11.80
N GLN A 7 20.02 59.92 10.63
CA GLN A 7 18.79 60.10 9.84
C GLN A 7 17.77 59.01 10.19
N PRO A 8 16.47 59.32 10.26
CA PRO A 8 15.43 58.34 10.49
C PRO A 8 15.09 57.58 9.20
N PRO A 9 14.57 56.35 9.29
CA PRO A 9 14.21 55.56 8.13
C PRO A 9 12.92 56.10 7.46
N PRO A 10 12.77 55.91 6.14
CA PRO A 10 11.59 56.36 5.43
C PRO A 10 10.39 55.44 5.70
N THR A 11 9.31 56.06 6.07
CA THR A 11 7.96 55.46 6.09
C THR A 11 7.51 55.32 4.64
N GLY A 12 7.33 54.07 4.20
CA GLY A 12 6.79 53.75 2.89
C GLY A 12 5.71 52.69 3.03
N ASP A 13 4.50 53.18 3.24
CA ASP A 13 3.24 52.44 3.11
C ASP A 13 3.09 51.99 1.64
N LYS A 14 3.06 50.70 1.38
CA LYS A 14 2.49 50.15 0.15
C LYS A 14 1.83 48.79 0.47
N ASN A 15 0.58 48.89 0.82
CA ASN A 15 -0.39 47.81 0.66
C ASN A 15 -0.32 47.25 -0.76
N LYS A 16 0.43 46.17 -0.98
CA LYS A 16 0.26 45.31 -2.14
C LYS A 16 -0.66 44.17 -1.73
N HIS A 17 -1.91 44.28 -2.12
CA HIS A 17 -2.84 43.18 -2.21
C HIS A 17 -2.18 42.07 -3.04
N ILE A 18 -1.65 41.04 -2.36
CA ILE A 18 -1.37 39.78 -2.99
C ILE A 18 -2.75 39.11 -3.16
N LYS A 19 -3.24 39.09 -4.39
CA LYS A 19 -4.37 38.25 -4.78
C LYS A 19 -3.99 36.83 -4.42
N LYS A 20 -4.68 36.26 -3.44
CA LYS A 20 -4.78 34.80 -3.29
C LYS A 20 -5.31 34.30 -4.62
N GLN A 21 -4.49 33.59 -5.37
CA GLN A 21 -5.00 32.68 -6.41
C GLN A 21 -5.79 31.62 -5.68
N ASP A 22 -7.09 31.61 -5.91
CA ASP A 22 -7.95 30.49 -5.60
C ASP A 22 -7.34 29.27 -6.28
N MET A 23 -6.72 28.40 -5.46
CA MET A 23 -6.49 27.02 -5.84
C MET A 23 -7.87 26.41 -5.89
N GLY A 24 -8.33 26.13 -7.10
CA GLY A 24 -9.63 25.53 -7.36
C GLY A 24 -9.84 24.34 -6.44
N SER A 25 -10.92 24.37 -5.69
CA SER A 25 -11.49 23.20 -5.05
C SER A 25 -11.67 22.14 -6.14
N ASN A 26 -10.89 21.08 -6.07
CA ASN A 26 -11.20 19.88 -6.84
C ASN A 26 -12.58 19.42 -6.38
N ASP A 27 -13.56 19.76 -7.18
CA ASP A 27 -14.94 19.34 -7.00
C ASP A 27 -14.98 17.82 -7.29
N PHE A 28 -15.08 17.02 -6.21
CA PHE A 28 -15.23 15.59 -6.27
C PHE A 28 -16.66 15.16 -6.61
N SER A 29 -17.48 16.05 -7.19
CA SER A 29 -18.86 15.77 -7.56
C SER A 29 -19.03 14.86 -8.79
N ASP A 30 -17.92 14.47 -9.45
CA ASP A 30 -17.97 13.65 -10.67
C ASP A 30 -17.73 12.15 -10.41
N PHE A 31 -17.92 11.70 -9.18
CA PHE A 31 -18.13 10.28 -8.91
C PHE A 31 -19.60 9.97 -9.23
N GLY A 32 -19.78 9.32 -10.39
CA GLY A 32 -21.07 8.93 -10.90
C GLY A 32 -22.01 8.37 -9.84
N ASP A 33 -23.26 8.74 -9.98
CA ASP A 33 -24.42 8.34 -9.18
C ASP A 33 -24.42 6.81 -8.95
N PHE A 34 -24.13 6.37 -7.72
CA PHE A 34 -24.20 4.97 -7.30
C PHE A 34 -25.63 4.47 -7.08
N SER A 35 -26.67 5.25 -7.48
CA SER A 35 -28.07 4.87 -7.32
C SER A 35 -28.52 3.75 -8.28
N SER A 36 -27.67 3.30 -9.22
CA SER A 36 -28.01 2.25 -10.19
C SER A 36 -27.58 0.83 -9.78
N PHE A 37 -27.12 0.59 -8.55
CA PHE A 37 -27.09 -0.77 -8.01
C PHE A 37 -28.50 -1.14 -7.56
N GLY A 38 -29.35 -1.36 -8.59
CA GLY A 38 -30.68 -1.89 -8.41
C GLY A 38 -30.65 -3.30 -7.86
N ASP A 39 -31.50 -3.49 -6.90
CA ASP A 39 -32.19 -4.70 -6.52
C ASP A 39 -31.37 -6.02 -6.55
N PHE A 40 -30.76 -6.31 -5.43
CA PHE A 40 -30.37 -7.68 -5.07
C PHE A 40 -31.66 -8.48 -4.86
N VAL A 41 -32.19 -9.05 -5.95
CA VAL A 41 -33.35 -9.93 -5.91
C VAL A 41 -32.96 -11.19 -5.15
N GLY A 42 -33.73 -11.50 -4.11
CA GLY A 42 -33.52 -12.63 -3.22
C GLY A 42 -33.47 -13.97 -3.98
N PHE A 43 -32.67 -14.87 -3.48
CA PHE A 43 -32.66 -16.26 -3.88
C PHE A 43 -34.03 -16.87 -3.54
N GLY A 44 -34.87 -17.01 -4.57
CA GLY A 44 -36.07 -17.85 -4.51
C GLY A 44 -35.63 -19.31 -4.56
N GLU A 45 -36.14 -20.08 -3.63
CA GLU A 45 -36.12 -21.55 -3.71
C GLU A 45 -36.79 -21.99 -5.02
N SER A 46 -36.04 -22.65 -5.91
CA SER A 46 -36.62 -23.31 -7.07
C SER A 46 -36.62 -24.81 -6.85
N GLU A 47 -37.82 -25.36 -6.94
CA GLU A 47 -38.17 -26.75 -6.90
C GLU A 47 -37.31 -27.61 -7.83
N LEU A 48 -36.87 -28.76 -7.31
CA LEU A 48 -36.27 -29.85 -8.06
C LEU A 48 -37.28 -30.44 -9.01
N THR A 49 -37.05 -30.34 -10.31
CA THR A 49 -37.67 -31.21 -11.32
C THR A 49 -36.61 -32.09 -11.92
N GLU A 50 -36.93 -33.39 -11.86
CA GLU A 50 -36.09 -34.50 -12.35
C GLU A 50 -36.06 -34.54 -13.90
N ASP A 51 -35.04 -35.25 -14.40
CA ASP A 51 -34.81 -35.79 -15.71
C ASP A 51 -34.34 -34.89 -16.87
N HIS A 52 -33.00 -35.03 -17.11
CA HIS A 52 -32.50 -35.27 -18.47
C HIS A 52 -31.07 -35.85 -18.46
N PRO A 53 -30.79 -36.99 -19.15
CA PRO A 53 -29.46 -37.57 -19.25
C PRO A 53 -28.79 -37.14 -20.55
N ALA A 54 -27.94 -36.13 -20.52
CA ALA A 54 -26.91 -35.85 -21.54
C ALA A 54 -25.99 -34.73 -21.11
N ALA A 55 -24.97 -35.00 -20.30
CA ALA A 55 -23.97 -33.99 -19.95
C ALA A 55 -22.68 -34.53 -19.32
N ASP A 56 -22.20 -35.69 -19.69
CA ASP A 56 -20.95 -36.20 -19.09
C ASP A 56 -19.71 -35.45 -19.58
N ASP A 57 -19.69 -34.97 -20.81
CA ASP A 57 -18.56 -34.25 -21.38
C ASP A 57 -18.51 -32.76 -20.91
N GLU A 58 -19.64 -32.11 -20.74
CA GLU A 58 -19.75 -30.73 -20.26
C GLU A 58 -19.42 -30.61 -18.76
N ILE A 59 -19.76 -31.65 -17.98
CA ILE A 59 -19.42 -31.71 -16.55
C ILE A 59 -17.91 -31.86 -16.34
N VAL A 60 -17.21 -32.61 -17.21
CA VAL A 60 -15.76 -32.80 -17.12
C VAL A 60 -15.02 -31.50 -17.50
N GLU A 61 -15.50 -30.77 -18.49
CA GLU A 61 -14.91 -29.51 -18.92
C GLU A 61 -15.13 -28.40 -17.86
N ASN A 62 -16.34 -28.31 -17.30
CA ASN A 62 -16.68 -27.39 -16.23
C ASN A 62 -15.92 -27.72 -14.92
N ALA A 63 -15.69 -28.99 -14.62
CA ALA A 63 -14.86 -29.40 -13.48
C ALA A 63 -13.38 -29.07 -13.69
N ALA A 64 -12.87 -29.13 -14.92
CA ALA A 64 -11.51 -28.74 -15.26
C ALA A 64 -11.33 -27.21 -15.20
N VAL A 65 -12.33 -26.45 -15.64
CA VAL A 65 -12.37 -24.98 -15.54
C VAL A 65 -12.48 -24.55 -14.07
N ALA A 66 -13.33 -25.19 -13.28
CA ALA A 66 -13.46 -24.96 -11.84
C ALA A 66 -12.15 -25.29 -11.08
N LYS A 67 -11.47 -26.40 -11.44
CA LYS A 67 -10.16 -26.72 -10.87
C LYS A 67 -9.08 -25.73 -11.28
N ARG A 68 -9.14 -25.16 -12.50
CA ARG A 68 -8.23 -24.08 -12.91
C ARG A 68 -8.56 -22.76 -12.21
N ALA A 69 -9.83 -22.44 -12.00
CA ALA A 69 -10.26 -21.29 -11.21
C ALA A 69 -9.87 -21.45 -9.73
N HIS A 70 -10.02 -22.65 -9.15
CA HIS A 70 -9.60 -22.94 -7.76
C HIS A 70 -8.08 -22.88 -7.56
N ARG A 71 -7.27 -23.12 -8.58
CA ARG A 71 -5.82 -22.88 -8.54
C ARG A 71 -5.44 -21.40 -8.61
N ARG A 72 -6.32 -20.54 -9.11
CA ARG A 72 -6.05 -19.09 -9.28
C ARG A 72 -6.41 -18.23 -8.07
N THR A 73 -7.20 -18.74 -7.14
CA THR A 73 -7.65 -17.95 -5.99
C THR A 73 -7.69 -18.82 -4.75
N LYS A 74 -6.58 -18.94 -4.07
CA LYS A 74 -6.63 -19.22 -2.65
C LYS A 74 -7.17 -17.94 -1.99
N LEU A 75 -8.51 -17.77 -2.03
CA LEU A 75 -9.18 -16.55 -1.57
C LEU A 75 -9.12 -16.38 -0.05
N CYS A 76 -8.82 -17.45 0.68
CA CYS A 76 -8.75 -17.41 2.13
C CYS A 76 -7.68 -18.38 2.64
N THR A 77 -6.89 -17.93 3.58
CA THR A 77 -6.01 -18.77 4.39
C THR A 77 -6.50 -18.71 5.82
N GLU A 78 -6.87 -19.86 6.38
CA GLU A 78 -7.13 -19.95 7.82
C GLU A 78 -5.81 -19.81 8.57
N LEU A 79 -5.73 -18.77 9.40
CA LEU A 79 -4.59 -18.51 10.25
C LEU A 79 -5.03 -18.66 11.70
N SER A 80 -4.41 -19.59 12.43
CA SER A 80 -4.54 -19.63 13.88
C SER A 80 -3.71 -18.52 14.47
N GLN A 81 -4.31 -17.36 14.70
CA GLN A 81 -3.60 -16.14 15.10
C GLN A 81 -4.05 -15.63 16.45
N ARG A 82 -3.12 -15.00 17.15
CA ARG A 82 -3.39 -14.12 18.28
C ARG A 82 -3.43 -12.69 17.81
N TYR A 83 -4.38 -11.91 18.32
CA TYR A 83 -4.62 -10.54 17.91
C TYR A 83 -4.19 -9.58 19.00
N GLU A 84 -3.45 -8.55 18.61
CA GLU A 84 -3.16 -7.38 19.44
C GLU A 84 -3.72 -6.13 18.76
N TYR A 85 -4.25 -5.20 19.54
CA TYR A 85 -4.88 -3.98 19.03
C TYR A 85 -4.19 -2.76 19.59
N ARG A 86 -3.81 -1.82 18.74
CA ARG A 86 -3.09 -0.60 19.08
C ARG A 86 -3.77 0.63 18.49
N ARG A 87 -3.60 1.77 19.15
CA ARG A 87 -4.00 3.09 18.64
C ARG A 87 -2.77 3.96 18.52
N ALA A 88 -2.57 4.57 17.34
CA ALA A 88 -1.46 5.45 17.07
C ALA A 88 -1.94 6.68 16.28
N PHE A 89 -1.55 7.87 16.73
CA PHE A 89 -1.95 9.14 16.16
C PHE A 89 -0.78 9.89 15.50
N SER A 90 0.38 9.28 15.40
CA SER A 90 1.52 9.73 14.62
C SER A 90 2.52 8.58 14.45
N GLU A 91 3.42 8.71 13.48
CA GLU A 91 4.51 7.74 13.26
C GLU A 91 5.32 7.51 14.54
N VAL A 92 5.75 8.58 15.19
CA VAL A 92 6.53 8.50 16.43
C VAL A 92 5.80 7.70 17.51
N ARG A 93 4.50 7.94 17.69
CA ARG A 93 3.68 7.21 18.65
C ARG A 93 3.53 5.74 18.30
N MET A 94 3.40 5.42 17.03
CA MET A 94 3.35 4.03 16.57
C MET A 94 4.67 3.31 16.82
N LEU A 95 5.79 3.92 16.48
CA LEU A 95 7.12 3.36 16.69
C LEU A 95 7.43 3.21 18.20
N GLU A 96 7.09 4.18 19.03
CA GLU A 96 7.22 4.10 20.48
C GLU A 96 6.37 2.95 21.08
N ALA A 97 5.10 2.83 20.64
CA ALA A 97 4.20 1.79 21.12
C ALA A 97 4.69 0.37 20.76
N MET A 98 5.42 0.25 19.65
CA MET A 98 5.95 -1.03 19.16
C MET A 98 7.38 -1.30 19.58
N LYS A 99 8.09 -0.35 20.17
CA LYS A 99 9.52 -0.44 20.51
C LYS A 99 9.90 -1.71 21.31
N TYR A 100 9.02 -2.13 22.22
CA TYR A 100 9.26 -3.29 23.09
C TYR A 100 8.36 -4.48 22.76
N VAL A 101 7.54 -4.37 21.72
CA VAL A 101 6.66 -5.44 21.26
C VAL A 101 7.39 -6.25 20.20
N LYS A 102 7.76 -7.48 20.54
CA LYS A 102 8.37 -8.39 19.55
C LYS A 102 7.32 -8.87 18.56
N LEU A 103 7.62 -8.73 17.28
CA LEU A 103 6.83 -9.34 16.22
C LEU A 103 7.02 -10.85 16.26
N ARG A 104 5.94 -11.60 16.50
CA ARG A 104 5.97 -13.05 16.74
C ARG A 104 5.19 -13.81 15.68
N GLN A 105 5.71 -14.94 15.26
CA GLN A 105 5.03 -15.87 14.37
C GLN A 105 3.62 -16.20 14.86
N GLY A 106 2.64 -16.20 13.96
CA GLY A 106 1.23 -16.48 14.25
C GLY A 106 0.49 -15.35 14.97
N HIS A 107 1.02 -14.11 14.97
CA HIS A 107 0.37 -12.96 15.57
C HIS A 107 -0.02 -11.94 14.51
N THR A 108 -1.14 -11.28 14.74
CA THR A 108 -1.57 -10.09 13.99
C THR A 108 -1.68 -8.88 14.92
N TYR A 109 -1.01 -7.81 14.55
CA TYR A 109 -1.00 -6.52 15.23
C TYR A 109 -1.87 -5.56 14.46
N ASN A 110 -3.01 -5.18 15.03
CA ASN A 110 -3.99 -4.29 14.38
C ASN A 110 -3.86 -2.87 14.92
N PHE A 111 -3.96 -1.91 14.02
CA PHE A 111 -3.79 -0.49 14.31
C PHE A 111 -4.99 0.31 13.82
N ILE A 112 -5.35 1.31 14.60
CA ILE A 112 -6.11 2.48 14.14
C ILE A 112 -5.16 3.66 14.29
N THR A 113 -4.94 4.36 13.19
CA THR A 113 -4.05 5.52 13.11
C THR A 113 -4.83 6.77 12.73
N ALA A 114 -4.26 7.93 13.01
CA ALA A 114 -4.74 9.22 12.56
C ALA A 114 -3.57 10.21 12.52
N GLY A 115 -3.67 11.26 11.70
CA GLY A 115 -2.59 12.23 11.58
C GLY A 115 -1.45 11.73 10.70
N ASP A 116 -0.22 11.94 11.12
CA ASP A 116 0.98 11.74 10.31
C ASP A 116 1.45 10.27 10.33
N VAL A 117 0.58 9.36 9.89
CA VAL A 117 0.92 7.94 9.74
C VAL A 117 0.56 7.50 8.33
N ASP A 118 1.56 7.17 7.55
CA ASP A 118 1.43 6.55 6.23
C ASP A 118 1.60 5.02 6.30
N SER A 119 1.46 4.36 5.17
CA SER A 119 1.63 2.91 5.13
C SER A 119 3.09 2.47 5.30
N LEU A 120 4.06 3.33 5.01
CA LEU A 120 5.48 3.02 5.18
C LEU A 120 5.86 2.91 6.66
N THR A 121 5.13 3.60 7.55
CA THR A 121 5.31 3.50 9.00
C THR A 121 5.17 2.06 9.51
N TYR A 122 4.25 1.26 8.93
CA TYR A 122 4.12 -0.16 9.31
C TYR A 122 5.38 -0.96 8.92
N LEU A 123 5.97 -0.66 7.77
CA LEU A 123 7.23 -1.29 7.36
C LEU A 123 8.40 -0.83 8.26
N LYS A 124 8.41 0.43 8.71
CA LYS A 124 9.40 0.92 9.70
C LYS A 124 9.33 0.11 11.01
N VAL A 125 8.13 -0.26 11.47
CA VAL A 125 7.97 -1.12 12.66
C VAL A 125 8.65 -2.48 12.45
N VAL A 126 8.51 -3.07 11.26
CA VAL A 126 9.18 -4.34 10.92
C VAL A 126 10.69 -4.14 10.86
N LEU A 127 11.15 -3.12 10.13
CA LEU A 127 12.58 -2.82 9.97
C LEU A 127 13.29 -2.45 11.27
N ASN A 128 12.59 -1.97 12.29
CA ASN A 128 13.19 -1.76 13.61
C ASN A 128 13.61 -3.06 14.30
N GLN A 129 13.16 -4.21 13.85
CA GLN A 129 13.42 -5.52 14.44
C GLN A 129 14.16 -6.48 13.50
N HIS A 130 13.95 -6.35 12.18
CA HIS A 130 14.45 -7.29 11.17
C HIS A 130 14.98 -6.54 9.96
N ASP A 131 16.10 -7.00 9.40
CA ASP A 131 16.48 -6.69 8.03
C ASP A 131 15.73 -7.65 7.08
N LEU A 132 15.53 -7.26 5.84
CA LEU A 132 14.70 -8.02 4.91
C LEU A 132 15.50 -8.49 3.70
N ASP A 133 15.36 -9.78 3.36
CA ASP A 133 15.89 -10.33 2.12
C ASP A 133 15.05 -9.87 0.92
N PHE A 134 13.75 -9.78 1.13
CA PHE A 134 12.78 -9.36 0.11
C PHE A 134 11.57 -8.68 0.73
N VAL A 135 11.03 -7.67 0.02
CA VAL A 135 9.71 -7.11 0.28
C VAL A 135 9.02 -6.70 -1.01
N LEU A 136 7.75 -7.00 -1.16
CA LEU A 136 6.88 -6.38 -2.16
C LEU A 136 6.11 -5.23 -1.51
N LEU A 137 5.93 -4.15 -2.27
CA LEU A 137 5.21 -2.94 -1.85
C LEU A 137 4.13 -2.64 -2.88
N SER A 138 2.88 -2.62 -2.46
CA SER A 138 1.75 -2.27 -3.31
C SER A 138 1.07 -1.01 -2.79
N THR A 139 0.93 -0.01 -3.65
CA THR A 139 0.27 1.26 -3.32
C THR A 139 -0.35 1.91 -4.54
N TRP A 140 -1.34 2.76 -4.34
CA TRP A 140 -1.91 3.57 -5.41
C TRP A 140 -1.03 4.79 -5.75
N CYS A 141 -0.45 5.43 -4.73
CA CYS A 141 0.48 6.55 -4.87
C CYS A 141 1.51 6.55 -3.74
N MET A 142 2.60 7.29 -3.94
CA MET A 142 3.64 7.52 -2.95
C MET A 142 4.27 8.90 -3.12
N SER A 143 4.86 9.42 -2.06
CA SER A 143 5.59 10.69 -2.08
C SER A 143 7.05 10.50 -2.50
N ALA A 144 7.71 11.59 -2.90
CA ALA A 144 9.13 11.57 -3.25
C ALA A 144 10.02 11.23 -2.05
N GLU A 145 9.66 11.73 -0.87
CA GLU A 145 10.38 11.46 0.38
C GLU A 145 10.35 9.98 0.74
N ASP A 146 9.20 9.33 0.55
CA ASP A 146 9.03 7.90 0.84
C ASP A 146 9.81 7.02 -0.14
N ILE A 147 9.86 7.41 -1.42
CA ILE A 147 10.71 6.75 -2.42
C ILE A 147 12.18 6.81 -2.00
N LEU A 148 12.67 8.00 -1.62
CA LEU A 148 14.04 8.18 -1.14
C LEU A 148 14.30 7.34 0.12
N GLN A 149 13.35 7.25 1.03
CA GLN A 149 13.50 6.43 2.23
C GLN A 149 13.64 4.95 1.91
N ILE A 150 12.87 4.43 0.95
CA ILE A 150 12.98 3.02 0.51
C ILE A 150 14.35 2.77 -0.13
N GLN A 151 14.81 3.68 -0.99
CA GLN A 151 16.13 3.60 -1.62
C GLN A 151 17.25 3.62 -0.57
N GLN A 152 17.18 4.49 0.41
CA GLN A 152 18.13 4.55 1.54
C GLN A 152 18.16 3.24 2.34
N TRP A 153 17.03 2.59 2.56
CA TRP A 153 17.02 1.28 3.23
C TRP A 153 17.72 0.20 2.41
N HIS A 154 17.56 0.24 1.09
CA HIS A 154 18.30 -0.65 0.21
C HIS A 154 19.79 -0.38 0.25
N GLU A 155 20.22 0.87 0.07
CA GLU A 155 21.63 1.29 0.11
C GLU A 155 22.30 0.94 1.45
N ALA A 156 21.54 1.04 2.55
CA ALA A 156 21.99 0.65 3.89
C ALA A 156 21.96 -0.87 4.13
N GLY A 157 21.55 -1.68 3.17
CA GLY A 157 21.44 -3.14 3.28
C GLY A 157 20.28 -3.65 4.16
N ARG A 158 19.38 -2.74 4.58
CA ARG A 158 18.22 -3.08 5.41
C ARG A 158 17.16 -3.86 4.63
N ILE A 159 17.07 -3.64 3.32
CA ILE A 159 16.24 -4.35 2.37
C ILE A 159 17.11 -4.75 1.19
N LYS A 160 17.33 -6.04 0.97
CA LYS A 160 18.20 -6.50 -0.13
C LYS A 160 17.51 -6.40 -1.48
N ARG A 161 16.23 -6.80 -1.55
CA ARG A 161 15.44 -6.79 -2.79
C ARG A 161 14.03 -6.32 -2.52
N PHE A 162 13.46 -5.57 -3.46
CA PHE A 162 12.06 -5.17 -3.37
C PHE A 162 11.39 -5.01 -4.74
N ASP A 163 10.12 -5.38 -4.80
CA ASP A 163 9.24 -5.16 -5.94
C ASP A 163 8.22 -4.07 -5.62
N MET A 164 7.95 -3.19 -6.60
CA MET A 164 6.93 -2.14 -6.48
C MET A 164 5.75 -2.40 -7.41
N TYR A 165 4.53 -2.28 -6.88
CA TYR A 165 3.28 -2.50 -7.58
C TYR A 165 2.41 -1.24 -7.45
N LEU A 166 2.34 -0.44 -8.52
CA LEU A 166 1.82 0.92 -8.52
C LEU A 166 0.48 1.01 -9.26
N GLY A 167 -0.35 1.96 -8.84
CA GLY A 167 -1.60 2.27 -9.52
C GLY A 167 -1.39 2.82 -10.93
N GLU A 168 -2.33 2.57 -11.82
CA GLU A 168 -2.29 2.97 -13.23
C GLU A 168 -2.19 4.48 -13.45
N ILE A 169 -2.63 5.27 -12.47
CA ILE A 169 -2.53 6.73 -12.55
C ILE A 169 -1.13 7.26 -12.22
N PHE A 170 -0.30 6.45 -11.54
CA PHE A 170 0.96 6.91 -10.97
C PHE A 170 1.90 7.53 -12.02
N PRO A 171 2.14 6.92 -13.21
CA PRO A 171 3.01 7.51 -14.23
C PRO A 171 2.52 8.85 -14.77
N GLY A 172 1.21 9.07 -14.81
CA GLY A 172 0.61 10.30 -15.34
C GLY A 172 0.49 11.41 -14.31
N SER A 173 0.04 11.08 -13.11
CA SER A 173 -0.27 12.06 -12.04
C SER A 173 0.93 12.38 -11.14
N TYR A 174 1.87 11.46 -11.00
CA TYR A 174 3.06 11.57 -10.13
C TYR A 174 4.34 11.44 -10.95
N ARG A 175 4.52 12.36 -11.92
CA ARG A 175 5.57 12.25 -12.95
C ARG A 175 6.98 12.29 -12.39
N VAL A 176 7.23 13.10 -11.38
CA VAL A 176 8.55 13.22 -10.74
C VAL A 176 8.87 11.94 -9.99
N GLU A 177 7.96 11.49 -9.17
CA GLU A 177 8.06 10.27 -8.38
C GLU A 177 8.21 9.04 -9.29
N TRP A 178 7.47 9.00 -10.39
CA TRP A 178 7.59 7.94 -11.39
C TRP A 178 8.99 7.90 -12.02
N GLN A 179 9.57 9.06 -12.37
CA GLN A 179 10.93 9.10 -12.89
C GLN A 179 11.96 8.66 -11.85
N MET A 180 11.78 9.01 -10.58
CA MET A 180 12.64 8.52 -9.49
C MET A 180 12.61 6.99 -9.39
N VAL A 181 11.42 6.38 -9.39
CA VAL A 181 11.26 4.93 -9.37
C VAL A 181 11.91 4.27 -10.59
N LYS A 182 11.60 4.76 -11.80
CA LYS A 182 12.19 4.21 -13.05
C LYS A 182 13.70 4.30 -13.05
N SER A 183 14.26 5.46 -12.73
CA SER A 183 15.71 5.67 -12.72
C SER A 183 16.40 4.74 -11.73
N PHE A 184 15.78 4.53 -10.56
CA PHE A 184 16.35 3.63 -9.57
C PHE A 184 16.41 2.18 -10.07
N TYR A 185 15.32 1.62 -10.60
CA TYR A 185 15.32 0.25 -11.12
C TYR A 185 16.17 0.07 -12.38
N GLN A 186 16.32 1.12 -13.19
CA GLN A 186 17.25 1.10 -14.32
C GLN A 186 18.71 1.03 -13.89
N SER A 187 19.06 1.71 -12.79
CA SER A 187 20.41 1.70 -12.23
C SER A 187 20.71 0.46 -11.39
N HIS A 188 19.68 -0.20 -10.86
CA HIS A 188 19.77 -1.34 -9.96
C HIS A 188 18.82 -2.47 -10.38
N PRO A 189 19.06 -3.10 -11.56
CA PRO A 189 18.14 -4.10 -12.10
C PRO A 189 18.04 -5.38 -11.24
N GLU A 190 19.02 -5.63 -10.39
CA GLU A 190 19.08 -6.76 -9.46
C GLU A 190 18.18 -6.60 -8.24
N VAL A 191 17.74 -5.36 -7.94
CA VAL A 191 16.95 -5.09 -6.74
C VAL A 191 15.55 -5.71 -6.81
N GLY A 192 14.96 -5.75 -8.01
CA GLY A 192 13.62 -6.28 -8.20
C GLY A 192 12.94 -5.72 -9.44
N ARG A 193 11.63 -5.56 -9.37
CA ARG A 193 10.84 -5.04 -10.50
C ARG A 193 9.84 -3.97 -10.07
N VAL A 194 9.41 -3.17 -11.04
CA VAL A 194 8.25 -2.30 -10.90
C VAL A 194 7.17 -2.73 -11.89
N ALA A 195 5.92 -2.75 -11.43
CA ALA A 195 4.76 -3.04 -12.28
C ALA A 195 3.66 -2.00 -12.03
N VAL A 196 3.08 -1.50 -13.12
CA VAL A 196 1.96 -0.56 -13.12
C VAL A 196 0.73 -1.27 -13.65
N PHE A 197 -0.37 -1.25 -12.91
CA PHE A 197 -1.62 -1.91 -13.29
C PHE A 197 -2.82 -1.26 -12.58
N LYS A 198 -4.04 -1.73 -12.82
CA LYS A 198 -5.23 -1.27 -12.09
C LYS A 198 -5.13 -1.70 -10.62
N ASN A 199 -4.53 -0.86 -9.81
CA ASN A 199 -4.17 -1.15 -8.44
C ASN A 199 -4.64 -0.06 -7.47
N HIS A 200 -5.39 -0.45 -6.45
CA HIS A 200 -5.74 0.41 -5.33
C HIS A 200 -5.40 -0.26 -3.98
N SER A 201 -4.72 -1.40 -4.00
CA SER A 201 -4.30 -2.09 -2.77
C SER A 201 -3.14 -1.37 -2.08
N LYS A 202 -3.08 -1.49 -0.76
CA LYS A 202 -1.99 -1.01 0.08
C LYS A 202 -1.52 -2.21 0.91
N ILE A 203 -0.58 -2.94 0.33
CA ILE A 203 -0.13 -4.23 0.84
C ILE A 203 1.39 -4.27 0.80
N TYR A 204 1.96 -4.86 1.82
CA TYR A 204 3.37 -5.26 1.84
C TYR A 204 3.44 -6.73 2.20
N ALA A 205 4.39 -7.44 1.64
CA ALA A 205 4.75 -8.76 2.11
C ALA A 205 6.26 -8.96 1.97
N GLY A 206 6.89 -9.48 3.00
CA GLY A 206 8.34 -9.59 3.01
C GLY A 206 8.84 -10.70 3.91
N CYS A 207 10.14 -10.97 3.80
CA CYS A 207 10.78 -12.01 4.57
C CYS A 207 12.23 -11.69 4.94
N ASN A 208 12.67 -12.35 6.01
CA ASN A 208 14.06 -12.67 6.32
C ASN A 208 14.15 -14.19 6.42
N GLU A 209 14.75 -14.82 5.43
CA GLU A 209 14.81 -16.28 5.34
C GLU A 209 15.69 -16.88 6.43
N ALA A 210 16.80 -16.22 6.77
CA ALA A 210 17.72 -16.68 7.79
C ALA A 210 17.07 -16.72 9.19
N GLU A 211 16.14 -15.81 9.47
CA GLU A 211 15.39 -15.75 10.72
C GLU A 211 14.07 -16.52 10.67
N ASN A 212 13.72 -17.13 9.52
CA ASN A 212 12.41 -17.72 9.25
C ASN A 212 11.27 -16.74 9.56
N PHE A 213 11.50 -15.46 9.29
CA PHE A 213 10.55 -14.38 9.52
C PHE A 213 9.84 -14.02 8.23
N TYR A 214 8.51 -14.11 8.23
CA TYR A 214 7.65 -13.81 7.08
C TYR A 214 6.49 -12.98 7.57
N PHE A 215 6.11 -11.96 6.80
CA PHE A 215 5.01 -11.08 7.19
C PHE A 215 4.19 -10.58 6.01
N GLY A 216 2.96 -10.15 6.31
CA GLY A 216 2.10 -9.35 5.45
C GLY A 216 1.59 -8.13 6.20
N ILE A 217 1.54 -6.99 5.53
CA ILE A 217 0.91 -5.75 6.01
C ILE A 217 -0.26 -5.42 5.11
N GLN A 218 -1.37 -5.07 5.72
CA GLN A 218 -2.56 -4.52 5.05
C GLN A 218 -2.90 -3.18 5.68
N THR A 219 -3.20 -2.17 4.86
CA THR A 219 -3.58 -0.87 5.38
C THR A 219 -4.53 -0.15 4.42
N SER A 220 -5.27 0.82 4.91
CA SER A 220 -6.03 1.75 4.07
C SER A 220 -5.19 2.94 3.61
N ALA A 221 -4.08 3.25 4.31
CA ALA A 221 -3.18 4.36 3.99
C ALA A 221 -2.32 4.07 2.76
N ASN A 222 -2.10 5.05 1.90
CA ASN A 222 -1.08 5.02 0.85
C ASN A 222 0.32 5.30 1.42
N ILE A 223 1.34 5.19 0.56
CA ILE A 223 2.71 5.63 0.87
C ILE A 223 2.80 7.15 0.66
N ASN A 224 2.00 7.86 1.42
CA ASN A 224 2.06 9.31 1.56
C ASN A 224 1.29 9.69 2.82
N THR A 225 1.76 10.72 3.51
CA THR A 225 1.11 11.21 4.72
C THR A 225 -0.24 11.85 4.37
N ASN A 226 -1.29 11.40 5.04
CA ASN A 226 -2.63 11.96 4.93
C ASN A 226 -3.27 12.03 6.32
N PRO A 227 -3.66 13.21 6.82
CA PRO A 227 -4.19 13.39 8.17
C PRO A 227 -5.62 12.86 8.30
N ARG A 228 -5.81 11.58 8.02
CA ARG A 228 -7.09 10.86 8.15
C ARG A 228 -6.96 9.73 9.14
N THR A 229 -8.11 9.22 9.56
CA THR A 229 -8.15 7.95 10.29
C THR A 229 -7.93 6.81 9.31
N GLU A 230 -6.88 6.03 9.55
CA GLU A 230 -6.52 4.89 8.74
C GLU A 230 -6.49 3.63 9.61
N GLN A 231 -6.70 2.50 8.97
CA GLN A 231 -6.54 1.19 9.61
C GLN A 231 -5.39 0.43 8.98
N GLY A 232 -4.80 -0.48 9.76
CA GLY A 232 -3.80 -1.39 9.21
C GLY A 232 -3.49 -2.53 10.15
N SER A 233 -2.81 -3.53 9.61
CA SER A 233 -2.34 -4.67 10.38
C SER A 233 -0.99 -5.15 9.88
N ILE A 234 -0.20 -5.67 10.82
CA ILE A 234 1.01 -6.46 10.56
C ILE A 234 0.71 -7.89 10.99
N THR A 235 0.75 -8.83 10.08
CA THR A 235 0.56 -10.26 10.34
C THR A 235 1.87 -10.97 10.12
N VAL A 236 2.39 -11.64 11.14
CA VAL A 236 3.63 -12.41 11.05
C VAL A 236 3.28 -13.88 10.79
N ASP A 237 3.25 -14.24 9.53
CA ASP A 237 2.91 -15.58 9.08
C ASP A 237 3.38 -15.84 7.65
N LYS A 238 3.92 -17.05 7.40
CA LYS A 238 4.38 -17.43 6.07
C LYS A 238 3.24 -17.58 5.08
N GLY A 239 2.07 -18.03 5.51
CA GLY A 239 0.92 -18.22 4.63
C GLY A 239 0.41 -16.90 4.03
N ILE A 240 0.40 -15.81 4.82
CA ILE A 240 0.01 -14.48 4.33
C ILE A 240 1.06 -13.92 3.36
N TYR A 241 2.35 -14.13 3.64
CA TYR A 241 3.43 -13.77 2.74
C TYR A 241 3.29 -14.50 1.40
N ASP A 242 3.17 -15.82 1.42
CA ASP A 242 3.02 -16.66 0.22
C ASP A 242 1.77 -16.24 -0.57
N PHE A 243 0.65 -15.98 0.11
CA PHE A 243 -0.60 -15.55 -0.52
C PHE A 243 -0.44 -14.26 -1.34
N TYR A 244 0.20 -13.25 -0.77
CA TYR A 244 0.43 -12.00 -1.50
C TYR A 244 1.49 -12.17 -2.58
N LYS A 245 2.59 -12.84 -2.28
CA LYS A 245 3.65 -13.05 -3.24
C LYS A 245 3.16 -13.78 -4.48
N ASP A 246 2.40 -14.86 -4.33
CA ASP A 246 1.83 -15.62 -5.44
C ASP A 246 0.91 -14.75 -6.33
N TYR A 247 0.11 -13.88 -5.72
CA TYR A 247 -0.74 -12.97 -6.46
C TYR A 247 0.07 -11.93 -7.25
N PHE A 248 0.98 -11.23 -6.57
CA PHE A 248 1.72 -10.13 -7.18
C PHE A 248 2.76 -10.60 -8.19
N ASP A 249 3.37 -11.77 -8.01
CA ASP A 249 4.30 -12.35 -9.00
C ASP A 249 3.60 -12.59 -10.36
N GLY A 250 2.31 -12.88 -10.35
CA GLY A 250 1.49 -13.05 -11.55
C GLY A 250 1.12 -11.76 -12.29
N ILE A 251 1.36 -10.58 -11.69
CA ILE A 251 0.95 -9.31 -12.28
C ILE A 251 1.81 -8.95 -13.49
N LYS A 252 1.14 -8.55 -14.57
CA LYS A 252 1.78 -7.98 -15.77
C LYS A 252 1.64 -6.47 -15.73
N SER A 253 2.76 -5.77 -15.94
CA SER A 253 2.75 -4.32 -16.04
C SER A 253 2.07 -3.85 -17.32
N PHE A 254 1.36 -2.72 -17.25
CA PHE A 254 0.85 -2.01 -18.45
C PHE A 254 1.98 -1.27 -19.18
N GLU A 255 3.02 -0.88 -18.46
CA GLU A 255 4.22 -0.27 -19.03
C GLU A 255 5.24 -1.33 -19.41
N LYS A 256 5.86 -1.14 -20.58
CA LYS A 256 6.94 -1.98 -21.11
C LYS A 256 8.30 -1.33 -20.86
#